data_4180f99873308be5a2dfdb717894d702
#
_entry.id   4180f99873308be5a2dfdb717894d702
#
_cell.length_a   1.000
_cell.length_b   1.000
_cell.length_c   1.000
_cell.angle_alpha   90.00
_cell.angle_beta   90.00
_cell.angle_gamma   90.00
#
_symmetry.space_group_name_H-M   'P 1'
#
loop_
_entity.id
_entity.type
_entity.pdbx_description
1 polymer ?
#
loop_
_entity_poly.entity_id
_entity_poly.type
_entity_poly.pdbx_seq_one_letter_code
_entity_poly.pdbx_strand_id
1 'polypeptide(L)'
;LREQMVDLKKALQGVANLGDDFTGKGADNIKSFYKELAGNVDMFISFIDKQKAFHEGVSGTLDDTSFGGDTFIEEHFLDNAVHMGIKNAKSIVKDQKKALKTIFQDIDDLISLEVFDSQTFDEKIEDAEDERKKTVKELRELDQNLKDEYALSETEQQATMALYAEMMNATNDGKAISPMNFDKKAYQNSDIYKAKSDIEKQTSEYLKIKKEQEEARKIAKEQEALANRPWYEKAL
;
A
#
# COMPACT_ATOMS: atom_id res chain seq x y z
N LEU A 1 -7.85 17.37 10.23
CA LEU A 1 -9.01 16.90 9.48
C LEU A 1 -9.86 15.91 10.28
N ARG A 2 -9.25 14.80 10.82
CA ARG A 2 -10.00 13.78 11.58
C ARG A 2 -10.76 14.38 12.76
N GLU A 3 -10.13 15.20 13.58
CA GLU A 3 -10.75 15.87 14.74
C GLU A 3 -11.91 16.78 14.30
N GLN A 4 -11.74 17.53 13.22
CA GLN A 4 -12.81 18.37 12.65
C GLN A 4 -14.01 17.53 12.21
N MET A 5 -13.80 16.32 11.67
CA MET A 5 -14.89 15.40 11.32
C MET A 5 -15.59 14.86 12.58
N VAL A 6 -14.84 14.55 13.63
CA VAL A 6 -15.42 14.14 14.92
C VAL A 6 -16.29 15.27 15.52
N ASP A 7 -15.85 16.51 15.44
CA ASP A 7 -16.61 17.64 15.95
C ASP A 7 -17.85 17.92 15.08
N LEU A 8 -17.72 17.80 13.75
CA LEU A 8 -18.87 17.85 12.85
C LEU A 8 -19.90 16.76 13.20
N LYS A 9 -19.46 15.52 13.41
CA LYS A 9 -20.35 14.43 13.84
C LYS A 9 -21.11 14.78 15.14
N LYS A 10 -20.41 15.31 16.13
CA LYS A 10 -21.05 15.71 17.41
C LYS A 10 -22.11 16.80 17.18
N ALA A 11 -21.82 17.79 16.34
CA ALA A 11 -22.78 18.84 16.00
C ALA A 11 -24.03 18.28 15.30
N LEU A 12 -23.86 17.36 14.34
CA LEU A 12 -24.95 16.67 13.65
C LEU A 12 -25.79 15.82 14.63
N GLN A 13 -25.13 15.11 15.54
CA GLN A 13 -25.80 14.33 16.59
C GLN A 13 -26.58 15.25 17.55
N GLY A 14 -26.09 16.46 17.81
CA GLY A 14 -26.83 17.47 18.60
C GLY A 14 -28.19 17.79 17.98
N VAL A 15 -28.25 17.96 16.64
CA VAL A 15 -29.52 18.18 15.92
C VAL A 15 -30.38 16.91 15.93
N ALA A 16 -29.79 15.74 15.71
CA ALA A 16 -30.51 14.46 15.74
C ALA A 16 -31.17 14.15 17.10
N ASN A 17 -30.59 14.67 18.17
CA ASN A 17 -31.02 14.43 19.56
C ASN A 17 -31.85 15.59 20.16
N LEU A 18 -32.36 16.51 19.33
CA LEU A 18 -33.28 17.55 19.81
C LEU A 18 -34.47 16.94 20.54
N GLY A 19 -34.79 17.51 21.70
CA GLY A 19 -35.79 16.97 22.62
C GLY A 19 -37.25 17.11 22.16
N ASP A 20 -38.16 17.00 23.14
CA ASP A 20 -39.60 16.93 22.92
C ASP A 20 -40.23 18.26 22.47
N ASP A 21 -39.50 19.37 22.57
CA ASP A 21 -39.93 20.67 22.06
C ASP A 21 -39.87 20.78 20.53
N PHE A 22 -39.20 19.83 19.87
CA PHE A 22 -39.09 19.72 18.40
C PHE A 22 -39.74 18.43 17.92
N THR A 23 -41.04 18.48 17.65
CA THR A 23 -41.88 17.30 17.37
C THR A 23 -42.70 17.45 16.09
N GLY A 24 -43.28 16.34 15.64
CA GLY A 24 -44.06 16.24 14.41
C GLY A 24 -43.27 15.66 13.26
N LYS A 25 -43.98 15.22 12.21
CA LYS A 25 -43.41 14.46 11.08
C LYS A 25 -42.19 15.15 10.44
N GLY A 26 -42.23 16.46 10.25
CA GLY A 26 -41.10 17.22 9.72
C GLY A 26 -39.90 17.24 10.64
N ALA A 27 -40.11 17.36 11.95
CA ALA A 27 -39.06 17.29 12.97
C ALA A 27 -38.44 15.89 13.02
N ASP A 28 -39.24 14.84 12.94
CA ASP A 28 -38.78 13.44 12.95
C ASP A 28 -37.92 13.15 11.70
N ASN A 29 -38.32 13.67 10.55
CA ASN A 29 -37.53 13.56 9.31
C ASN A 29 -36.18 14.30 9.46
N ILE A 30 -36.17 15.51 10.00
CA ILE A 30 -34.96 16.28 10.23
C ILE A 30 -34.02 15.53 11.20
N LYS A 31 -34.53 15.07 12.32
CA LYS A 31 -33.74 14.27 13.29
C LYS A 31 -33.15 13.03 12.62
N SER A 32 -33.98 12.32 11.83
CA SER A 32 -33.53 11.12 11.09
C SER A 32 -32.46 11.45 10.05
N PHE A 33 -32.61 12.54 9.31
CA PHE A 33 -31.62 13.00 8.33
C PHE A 33 -30.27 13.25 8.99
N TYR A 34 -30.22 14.03 10.05
CA TYR A 34 -28.99 14.37 10.73
C TYR A 34 -28.35 13.17 11.46
N LYS A 35 -29.16 12.20 11.89
CA LYS A 35 -28.67 10.94 12.44
C LYS A 35 -27.94 10.11 11.38
N GLU A 36 -28.56 9.95 10.20
CA GLU A 36 -27.94 9.21 9.08
C GLU A 36 -26.72 9.96 8.54
N LEU A 37 -26.77 11.29 8.47
CA LEU A 37 -25.62 12.10 8.06
C LEU A 37 -24.43 11.93 9.03
N ALA A 38 -24.68 11.91 10.33
CA ALA A 38 -23.64 11.64 11.33
C ALA A 38 -23.03 10.24 11.15
N GLY A 39 -23.84 9.24 10.78
CA GLY A 39 -23.36 7.91 10.42
C GLY A 39 -22.52 7.86 9.12
N ASN A 40 -22.79 8.74 8.17
CA ASN A 40 -21.95 8.87 6.96
C ASN A 40 -20.62 9.58 7.28
N VAL A 41 -20.60 10.52 8.24
CA VAL A 41 -19.36 11.11 8.74
C VAL A 41 -18.47 10.05 9.41
N ASP A 42 -19.03 9.05 10.07
CA ASP A 42 -18.27 7.92 10.59
C ASP A 42 -17.53 7.15 9.50
N MET A 43 -18.21 6.88 8.39
CA MET A 43 -17.57 6.26 7.22
C MET A 43 -16.38 7.09 6.71
N PHE A 44 -16.54 8.41 6.67
CA PHE A 44 -15.46 9.29 6.25
C PHE A 44 -14.29 9.33 7.25
N ILE A 45 -14.58 9.28 8.56
CA ILE A 45 -13.54 9.14 9.59
C ILE A 45 -12.79 7.82 9.43
N SER A 46 -13.50 6.72 9.20
CA SER A 46 -12.90 5.39 8.95
C SER A 46 -12.01 5.41 7.71
N PHE A 47 -12.43 6.06 6.64
CA PHE A 47 -11.62 6.28 5.44
C PHE A 47 -10.32 7.05 5.76
N ILE A 48 -10.39 8.14 6.54
CA ILE A 48 -9.20 8.89 6.98
C ILE A 48 -8.25 8.01 7.81
N ASP A 49 -8.79 7.22 8.73
CA ASP A 49 -8.00 6.33 9.58
C ASP A 49 -7.33 5.23 8.74
N LYS A 50 -8.01 4.70 7.72
CA LYS A 50 -7.45 3.74 6.76
C LYS A 50 -6.31 4.34 5.92
N GLN A 51 -6.51 5.54 5.39
CA GLN A 51 -5.47 6.27 4.65
C GLN A 51 -4.24 6.52 5.52
N LYS A 52 -4.47 6.95 6.76
CA LYS A 52 -3.38 7.15 7.73
C LYS A 52 -2.61 5.86 7.97
N ALA A 53 -3.33 4.75 8.27
CA ALA A 53 -2.71 3.45 8.51
C ALA A 53 -1.93 2.93 7.29
N PHE A 54 -2.42 3.18 6.07
CA PHE A 54 -1.69 2.87 4.84
C PHE A 54 -0.36 3.64 4.78
N HIS A 55 -0.40 4.96 4.88
CA HIS A 55 0.81 5.78 4.78
C HIS A 55 1.83 5.50 5.89
N GLU A 56 1.37 5.30 7.13
CA GLU A 56 2.24 4.91 8.25
C GLU A 56 2.83 3.50 8.05
N GLY A 57 2.09 2.61 7.40
CA GLY A 57 2.53 1.24 7.11
C GLY A 57 3.55 1.12 5.97
N VAL A 58 3.64 2.10 5.04
CA VAL A 58 4.53 2.03 3.88
C VAL A 58 5.99 1.85 4.29
N SER A 59 6.49 2.66 5.24
CA SER A 59 7.87 2.53 5.73
C SER A 59 8.15 1.14 6.29
N GLY A 60 7.22 0.58 7.08
CA GLY A 60 7.35 -0.78 7.59
C GLY A 60 7.35 -1.85 6.49
N THR A 61 6.52 -1.66 5.46
CA THR A 61 6.52 -2.56 4.29
C THR A 61 7.84 -2.50 3.53
N LEU A 62 8.45 -1.30 3.41
CA LEU A 62 9.78 -1.15 2.83
C LEU A 62 10.87 -1.80 3.69
N ASP A 63 10.79 -1.68 5.02
CA ASP A 63 11.72 -2.32 5.96
C ASP A 63 11.66 -3.86 5.90
N ASP A 64 10.51 -4.44 5.54
CA ASP A 64 10.34 -5.89 5.34
C ASP A 64 10.99 -6.40 4.04
N THR A 65 11.48 -5.48 3.19
CA THR A 65 12.18 -5.77 1.93
C THR A 65 13.65 -5.31 2.01
N SER A 66 14.43 -5.62 0.98
CA SER A 66 15.79 -5.08 0.82
C SER A 66 15.82 -3.61 0.37
N PHE A 67 14.65 -2.95 0.27
CA PHE A 67 14.51 -1.59 -0.27
C PHE A 67 14.30 -0.51 0.81
N GLY A 68 14.45 -0.85 2.08
CA GLY A 68 14.34 0.09 3.20
C GLY A 68 15.55 1.02 3.35
N GLY A 69 15.47 1.97 4.29
CA GLY A 69 16.52 2.94 4.58
C GLY A 69 16.72 3.97 3.47
N ASP A 70 17.98 4.29 3.18
CA ASP A 70 18.38 5.27 2.15
C ASP A 70 18.57 4.65 0.76
N THR A 71 17.90 3.52 0.48
CA THR A 71 18.02 2.83 -0.80
C THR A 71 17.39 3.64 -1.92
N PHE A 72 18.16 3.83 -3.01
CA PHE A 72 17.70 4.44 -4.24
C PHE A 72 17.84 3.44 -5.39
N ILE A 73 16.75 3.14 -6.09
CA ILE A 73 16.73 2.21 -7.21
C ILE A 73 16.12 2.90 -8.42
N GLU A 74 16.86 2.89 -9.52
CA GLU A 74 16.36 3.31 -10.83
C GLU A 74 16.18 2.06 -11.71
N GLU A 75 14.93 1.64 -11.90
CA GLU A 75 14.59 0.44 -12.66
C GLU A 75 15.13 0.48 -14.09
N HIS A 76 15.00 1.63 -14.76
CA HIS A 76 15.49 1.79 -16.13
C HIS A 76 17.01 1.59 -16.23
N PHE A 77 17.78 2.03 -15.22
CA PHE A 77 19.22 1.78 -15.16
C PHE A 77 19.53 0.29 -15.05
N LEU A 78 18.80 -0.43 -14.19
CA LEU A 78 18.96 -1.87 -14.02
C LEU A 78 18.60 -2.63 -15.31
N ASP A 79 17.48 -2.32 -15.92
CA ASP A 79 16.98 -3.04 -17.10
C ASP A 79 17.76 -2.72 -18.38
N ASN A 80 18.42 -1.57 -18.47
CA ASN A 80 19.16 -1.17 -19.66
C ASN A 80 20.67 -1.15 -19.43
N ALA A 81 21.18 -0.22 -18.62
CA ALA A 81 22.63 -0.02 -18.50
C ALA A 81 23.33 -1.22 -17.86
N VAL A 82 22.81 -1.74 -16.77
CA VAL A 82 23.39 -2.90 -16.07
C VAL A 82 23.26 -4.15 -16.93
N HIS A 83 22.07 -4.42 -17.52
CA HIS A 83 21.86 -5.55 -18.41
C HIS A 83 22.82 -5.52 -19.62
N MET A 84 22.96 -4.37 -20.26
CA MET A 84 23.90 -4.21 -21.40
C MET A 84 25.35 -4.34 -20.96
N GLY A 85 25.71 -3.86 -19.77
CA GLY A 85 27.04 -4.04 -19.19
C GLY A 85 27.39 -5.50 -19.00
N ILE A 86 26.50 -6.28 -18.43
CA ILE A 86 26.63 -7.74 -18.25
C ILE A 86 26.78 -8.45 -19.61
N LYS A 87 25.94 -8.12 -20.57
CA LYS A 87 25.99 -8.69 -21.93
C LYS A 87 27.32 -8.38 -22.63
N ASN A 88 27.78 -7.14 -22.53
CA ASN A 88 29.05 -6.70 -23.11
C ASN A 88 30.24 -7.41 -22.44
N ALA A 89 30.25 -7.54 -21.11
CA ALA A 89 31.30 -8.27 -20.40
C ALA A 89 31.40 -9.74 -20.86
N LYS A 90 30.26 -10.43 -20.98
CA LYS A 90 30.22 -11.80 -21.55
C LYS A 90 30.79 -11.86 -22.98
N SER A 91 30.44 -10.89 -23.83
CA SER A 91 30.93 -10.83 -25.20
C SER A 91 32.46 -10.61 -25.24
N ILE A 92 32.98 -9.68 -24.47
CA ILE A 92 34.41 -9.36 -24.41
C ILE A 92 35.23 -10.61 -24.02
N VAL A 93 34.83 -11.30 -22.94
CA VAL A 93 35.54 -12.51 -22.50
C VAL A 93 35.48 -13.63 -23.53
N LYS A 94 34.32 -13.83 -24.17
CA LYS A 94 34.16 -14.80 -25.23
C LYS A 94 35.06 -14.50 -26.43
N ASP A 95 35.14 -13.25 -26.87
CA ASP A 95 35.93 -12.80 -28.00
C ASP A 95 37.44 -12.94 -27.72
N GLN A 96 37.86 -12.58 -26.48
CA GLN A 96 39.22 -12.78 -26.02
C GLN A 96 39.63 -14.28 -26.03
N LYS A 97 38.76 -15.15 -25.46
CA LYS A 97 39.00 -16.62 -25.51
C LYS A 97 39.14 -17.11 -26.91
N LYS A 98 38.30 -16.66 -27.84
CA LYS A 98 38.35 -17.04 -29.25
C LYS A 98 39.67 -16.59 -29.92
N ALA A 99 40.05 -15.33 -29.66
CA ALA A 99 41.32 -14.78 -30.22
C ALA A 99 42.54 -15.54 -29.70
N LEU A 100 42.61 -15.79 -28.38
CA LEU A 100 43.71 -16.56 -27.77
C LEU A 100 43.75 -18.01 -28.33
N LYS A 101 42.59 -18.65 -28.47
CA LYS A 101 42.53 -19.99 -29.04
C LYS A 101 43.12 -20.05 -30.47
N THR A 102 42.84 -19.05 -31.30
CA THR A 102 43.41 -18.96 -32.66
C THR A 102 44.94 -18.79 -32.59
N ILE A 103 45.44 -17.86 -31.77
CA ILE A 103 46.89 -17.61 -31.57
C ILE A 103 47.59 -18.89 -31.09
N PHE A 104 47.03 -19.59 -30.10
CA PHE A 104 47.63 -20.80 -29.55
C PHE A 104 47.64 -21.95 -30.55
N GLN A 105 46.62 -22.06 -31.41
CA GLN A 105 46.59 -23.02 -32.50
C GLN A 105 47.69 -22.75 -33.54
N ASP A 106 48.03 -21.47 -33.81
CA ASP A 106 49.06 -21.09 -34.77
C ASP A 106 50.48 -21.42 -34.30
N ILE A 107 50.70 -21.64 -32.98
CA ILE A 107 52.00 -21.96 -32.38
C ILE A 107 52.03 -23.33 -31.68
N ASP A 108 51.03 -24.18 -31.87
CA ASP A 108 50.89 -25.46 -31.17
C ASP A 108 52.02 -26.45 -31.49
N ASP A 109 52.66 -26.32 -32.67
CA ASP A 109 53.87 -27.06 -33.06
C ASP A 109 55.10 -26.68 -32.28
N LEU A 110 55.14 -25.49 -31.66
CA LEU A 110 56.25 -24.97 -30.85
C LEU A 110 55.99 -25.16 -29.35
N ILE A 111 54.80 -24.85 -28.92
CA ILE A 111 54.41 -24.94 -27.50
C ILE A 111 52.89 -25.12 -27.41
N SER A 112 52.44 -26.12 -26.65
CA SER A 112 51.03 -26.30 -26.36
C SER A 112 50.61 -25.43 -25.21
N LEU A 113 49.64 -24.52 -25.46
CA LEU A 113 49.06 -23.59 -24.47
C LEU A 113 47.54 -23.73 -24.40
N GLU A 114 47.02 -23.63 -23.18
CA GLU A 114 45.58 -23.66 -22.95
C GLU A 114 45.04 -22.23 -22.73
N VAL A 115 43.84 -21.99 -23.27
CA VAL A 115 43.12 -20.72 -22.98
C VAL A 115 42.72 -20.68 -21.52
N PHE A 116 42.76 -19.51 -20.93
CA PHE A 116 42.38 -19.30 -19.51
C PHE A 116 40.99 -19.86 -19.23
N ASP A 117 40.79 -20.39 -18.05
CA ASP A 117 39.48 -20.76 -17.53
C ASP A 117 38.63 -19.52 -17.17
N SER A 118 37.36 -19.52 -17.62
CA SER A 118 36.43 -18.43 -17.32
C SER A 118 35.29 -18.86 -16.40
N GLN A 119 35.34 -20.05 -15.81
CA GLN A 119 34.25 -20.58 -15.00
C GLN A 119 33.83 -19.62 -13.87
N THR A 120 34.79 -19.17 -13.08
CA THR A 120 34.51 -18.22 -11.99
C THR A 120 33.89 -16.89 -12.51
N PHE A 121 34.35 -16.39 -13.66
CA PHE A 121 33.78 -15.21 -14.29
C PHE A 121 32.33 -15.49 -14.75
N ASP A 122 32.10 -16.61 -15.41
CA ASP A 122 30.79 -16.99 -15.93
C ASP A 122 29.77 -17.15 -14.78
N GLU A 123 30.17 -17.79 -13.67
CA GLU A 123 29.36 -17.93 -12.47
C GLU A 123 29.03 -16.56 -11.87
N LYS A 124 30.01 -15.67 -11.68
CA LYS A 124 29.80 -14.34 -11.08
C LYS A 124 28.96 -13.41 -11.93
N ILE A 125 29.09 -13.49 -13.24
CA ILE A 125 28.29 -12.68 -14.16
C ILE A 125 26.86 -13.20 -14.27
N GLU A 126 26.64 -14.50 -14.06
CA GLU A 126 25.30 -15.10 -13.96
C GLU A 126 24.63 -14.71 -12.64
N ASP A 127 25.33 -14.82 -11.50
CA ASP A 127 24.89 -14.32 -10.20
C ASP A 127 24.43 -12.84 -10.29
N ALA A 128 25.22 -11.99 -10.96
CA ALA A 128 24.92 -10.57 -11.12
C ALA A 128 23.64 -10.33 -11.98
N GLU A 129 23.45 -11.11 -13.06
CA GLU A 129 22.25 -11.04 -13.88
C GLU A 129 21.02 -11.53 -13.14
N ASP A 130 21.15 -12.56 -12.33
CA ASP A 130 20.04 -13.10 -11.55
C ASP A 130 19.65 -12.16 -10.39
N GLU A 131 20.63 -11.55 -9.72
CA GLU A 131 20.36 -10.53 -8.71
C GLU A 131 19.68 -9.28 -9.31
N ARG A 132 20.13 -8.84 -10.51
CA ARG A 132 19.47 -7.77 -11.25
C ARG A 132 18.01 -8.09 -11.53
N LYS A 133 17.72 -9.28 -12.09
CA LYS A 133 16.36 -9.71 -12.41
C LYS A 133 15.48 -9.81 -11.17
N LYS A 134 16.05 -10.37 -10.10
CA LYS A 134 15.37 -10.50 -8.81
C LYS A 134 15.00 -9.14 -8.26
N THR A 135 15.95 -8.20 -8.22
CA THR A 135 15.72 -6.83 -7.73
C THR A 135 14.61 -6.13 -8.52
N VAL A 136 14.62 -6.19 -9.84
CA VAL A 136 13.58 -5.58 -10.69
C VAL A 136 12.21 -6.23 -10.43
N LYS A 137 12.18 -7.55 -10.31
CA LYS A 137 10.94 -8.28 -10.02
C LYS A 137 10.36 -7.88 -8.67
N GLU A 138 11.18 -7.91 -7.60
CA GLU A 138 10.76 -7.57 -6.24
C GLU A 138 10.29 -6.11 -6.14
N LEU A 139 10.96 -5.19 -6.85
CA LEU A 139 10.55 -3.78 -6.92
C LEU A 139 9.17 -3.62 -7.56
N ARG A 140 8.91 -4.31 -8.68
CA ARG A 140 7.61 -4.29 -9.37
C ARG A 140 6.51 -4.91 -8.52
N GLU A 141 6.80 -6.01 -7.84
CA GLU A 141 5.86 -6.65 -6.92
C GLU A 141 5.52 -5.74 -5.75
N LEU A 142 6.50 -5.07 -5.16
CA LEU A 142 6.29 -4.09 -4.09
C LEU A 142 5.40 -2.92 -4.56
N ASP A 143 5.72 -2.32 -5.71
CA ASP A 143 4.94 -1.21 -6.27
C ASP A 143 3.48 -1.64 -6.55
N GLN A 144 3.28 -2.82 -7.13
CA GLN A 144 1.95 -3.35 -7.40
C GLN A 144 1.17 -3.62 -6.11
N ASN A 145 1.80 -4.24 -5.11
CA ASN A 145 1.16 -4.50 -3.82
C ASN A 145 0.73 -3.21 -3.10
N LEU A 146 1.58 -2.17 -3.13
CA LEU A 146 1.23 -0.87 -2.56
C LEU A 146 0.08 -0.18 -3.33
N LYS A 147 0.06 -0.29 -4.65
CA LYS A 147 -1.04 0.22 -5.49
C LYS A 147 -2.35 -0.51 -5.20
N ASP A 148 -2.32 -1.84 -5.13
CA ASP A 148 -3.49 -2.65 -4.86
C ASP A 148 -4.05 -2.35 -3.45
N GLU A 149 -3.17 -2.19 -2.48
CA GLU A 149 -3.57 -1.81 -1.12
C GLU A 149 -4.19 -0.40 -1.10
N TYR A 150 -3.60 0.56 -1.79
CA TYR A 150 -4.14 1.92 -1.90
C TYR A 150 -5.51 1.94 -2.57
N ALA A 151 -5.71 1.13 -3.61
CA ALA A 151 -6.99 1.03 -4.34
C ALA A 151 -8.17 0.61 -3.45
N LEU A 152 -7.92 -0.12 -2.35
CA LEU A 152 -8.96 -0.44 -1.36
C LEU A 152 -9.55 0.82 -0.71
N SER A 153 -8.78 1.90 -0.62
CA SER A 153 -9.23 3.19 -0.08
C SER A 153 -10.09 3.96 -1.07
N GLU A 154 -9.83 3.84 -2.37
CA GLU A 154 -10.64 4.49 -3.42
C GLU A 154 -12.06 3.95 -3.44
N THR A 155 -12.23 2.64 -3.27
CA THR A 155 -13.54 1.98 -3.17
C THR A 155 -14.35 2.55 -2.00
N GLU A 156 -13.72 2.77 -0.86
CA GLU A 156 -14.36 3.33 0.33
C GLU A 156 -14.72 4.81 0.16
N GLN A 157 -13.85 5.58 -0.50
CA GLN A 157 -14.15 6.96 -0.86
C GLN A 157 -15.37 7.05 -1.79
N GLN A 158 -15.43 6.21 -2.81
CA GLN A 158 -16.56 6.15 -3.75
C GLN A 158 -17.86 5.76 -3.02
N ALA A 159 -17.80 4.78 -2.11
CA ALA A 159 -18.94 4.38 -1.31
C ALA A 159 -19.45 5.52 -0.39
N THR A 160 -18.53 6.26 0.24
CA THR A 160 -18.88 7.42 1.07
C THR A 160 -19.57 8.52 0.25
N MET A 161 -19.06 8.81 -0.94
CA MET A 161 -19.67 9.78 -1.86
C MET A 161 -21.04 9.31 -2.36
N ALA A 162 -21.20 8.01 -2.65
CA ALA A 162 -22.46 7.42 -3.09
C ALA A 162 -23.52 7.45 -1.98
N LEU A 163 -23.14 7.17 -0.73
CA LEU A 163 -24.03 7.30 0.44
C LEU A 163 -24.52 8.74 0.61
N TYR A 164 -23.64 9.71 0.43
CA TYR A 164 -24.04 11.12 0.49
C TYR A 164 -24.99 11.49 -0.64
N ALA A 165 -24.71 11.09 -1.88
CA ALA A 165 -25.57 11.34 -3.03
C ALA A 165 -26.97 10.69 -2.85
N GLU A 166 -27.02 9.45 -2.35
CA GLU A 166 -28.29 8.76 -2.11
C GLU A 166 -29.11 9.41 -0.99
N MET A 167 -28.42 9.91 0.04
CA MET A 167 -29.06 10.67 1.10
C MET A 167 -29.69 11.96 0.58
N MET A 168 -29.03 12.64 -0.36
CA MET A 168 -29.55 13.82 -1.06
C MET A 168 -30.78 13.49 -1.89
N ASN A 169 -30.73 12.37 -2.63
CA ASN A 169 -31.84 11.88 -3.43
C ASN A 169 -33.08 11.58 -2.56
N ALA A 170 -32.85 11.05 -1.36
CA ALA A 170 -33.93 10.72 -0.42
C ALA A 170 -34.63 11.95 0.20
N THR A 171 -34.16 13.18 -0.05
CA THR A 171 -34.88 14.41 0.37
C THR A 171 -35.90 14.91 -0.65
N ASN A 172 -35.97 14.34 -1.84
CA ASN A 172 -36.99 14.49 -2.89
C ASN A 172 -37.34 15.95 -3.33
N ASP A 173 -36.42 16.88 -3.18
CA ASP A 173 -36.76 18.30 -3.45
C ASP A 173 -36.17 18.83 -4.80
N GLY A 174 -35.51 18.00 -5.58
CA GLY A 174 -35.05 18.29 -6.96
C GLY A 174 -34.16 19.52 -7.15
N LYS A 175 -34.08 20.44 -6.20
CA LYS A 175 -33.33 21.71 -6.27
C LYS A 175 -32.52 22.10 -5.04
N ALA A 176 -32.86 21.54 -3.88
CA ALA A 176 -32.15 21.81 -2.62
C ALA A 176 -32.28 20.65 -1.65
N ILE A 177 -31.31 20.50 -0.73
CA ILE A 177 -31.43 19.54 0.36
C ILE A 177 -32.53 19.99 1.31
N SER A 178 -33.54 19.18 1.46
CA SER A 178 -34.63 19.44 2.38
C SER A 178 -34.73 18.34 3.45
N PRO A 179 -34.02 18.45 4.59
CA PRO A 179 -34.08 17.46 5.65
C PRO A 179 -35.50 17.15 6.15
N MET A 180 -36.42 18.11 6.03
CA MET A 180 -37.84 17.95 6.41
C MET A 180 -38.56 16.93 5.51
N ASN A 181 -38.10 16.75 4.26
CA ASN A 181 -38.67 15.81 3.28
C ASN A 181 -37.92 14.49 3.23
N PHE A 182 -36.98 14.24 4.13
CA PHE A 182 -36.15 13.06 4.12
C PHE A 182 -36.97 11.76 4.27
N ASP A 183 -36.86 10.90 3.25
CA ASP A 183 -37.41 9.54 3.30
C ASP A 183 -36.34 8.54 3.78
N LYS A 184 -36.32 8.34 5.08
CA LYS A 184 -35.40 7.39 5.73
C LYS A 184 -35.52 5.97 5.17
N LYS A 185 -36.74 5.53 4.83
CA LYS A 185 -36.95 4.15 4.33
C LYS A 185 -36.37 4.01 2.92
N ALA A 186 -36.58 4.99 2.06
CA ALA A 186 -35.99 4.99 0.72
C ALA A 186 -34.46 4.94 0.83
N TYR A 187 -33.85 5.80 1.65
CA TYR A 187 -32.41 5.83 1.88
C TYR A 187 -31.87 4.48 2.39
N GLN A 188 -32.47 3.90 3.42
CA GLN A 188 -32.05 2.63 3.99
C GLN A 188 -32.28 1.41 3.10
N ASN A 189 -33.16 1.52 2.11
CA ASN A 189 -33.38 0.49 1.10
C ASN A 189 -32.42 0.55 -0.08
N SER A 190 -31.64 1.61 -0.21
CA SER A 190 -30.65 1.74 -1.29
C SER A 190 -29.55 0.66 -1.18
N ASP A 191 -29.01 0.26 -2.33
CA ASP A 191 -27.99 -0.78 -2.38
C ASP A 191 -26.71 -0.36 -1.66
N ILE A 192 -26.34 0.91 -1.78
CA ILE A 192 -25.15 1.43 -1.11
C ILE A 192 -25.31 1.46 0.42
N TYR A 193 -26.52 1.77 0.94
CA TYR A 193 -26.77 1.72 2.37
C TYR A 193 -26.68 0.29 2.92
N LYS A 194 -27.20 -0.69 2.19
CA LYS A 194 -27.08 -2.10 2.55
C LYS A 194 -25.65 -2.59 2.56
N ALA A 195 -24.81 -2.10 1.63
CA ALA A 195 -23.38 -2.43 1.56
C ALA A 195 -22.55 -1.76 2.66
N LYS A 196 -23.07 -0.71 3.32
CA LYS A 196 -22.35 0.08 4.32
C LYS A 196 -21.71 -0.77 5.41
N SER A 197 -22.48 -1.68 6.00
CA SER A 197 -22.01 -2.54 7.11
C SER A 197 -20.83 -3.44 6.69
N ASP A 198 -20.84 -3.95 5.46
CA ASP A 198 -19.75 -4.78 4.96
C ASP A 198 -18.49 -3.96 4.71
N ILE A 199 -18.62 -2.73 4.21
CA ILE A 199 -17.51 -1.80 4.02
C ILE A 199 -16.89 -1.42 5.37
N GLU A 200 -17.71 -1.08 6.37
CA GLU A 200 -17.24 -0.75 7.73
C GLU A 200 -16.49 -1.94 8.36
N LYS A 201 -16.98 -3.15 8.15
CA LYS A 201 -16.33 -4.37 8.63
C LYS A 201 -14.97 -4.59 7.96
N GLN A 202 -14.89 -4.47 6.64
CA GLN A 202 -13.64 -4.61 5.88
C GLN A 202 -12.60 -3.58 6.34
N THR A 203 -13.01 -2.34 6.57
CA THR A 203 -12.12 -1.28 7.09
C THR A 203 -11.63 -1.59 8.49
N SER A 204 -12.50 -2.06 9.37
CA SER A 204 -12.13 -2.46 10.74
C SER A 204 -11.11 -3.61 10.73
N GLU A 205 -11.32 -4.62 9.87
CA GLU A 205 -10.38 -5.73 9.69
C GLU A 205 -9.03 -5.25 9.14
N TYR A 206 -9.03 -4.37 8.15
CA TYR A 206 -7.82 -3.78 7.61
C TYR A 206 -7.01 -3.03 8.68
N LEU A 207 -7.66 -2.15 9.46
CA LEU A 207 -7.01 -1.38 10.54
C LEU A 207 -6.43 -2.31 11.62
N LYS A 208 -7.14 -3.39 11.94
CA LYS A 208 -6.65 -4.41 12.88
C LYS A 208 -5.38 -5.09 12.35
N ILE A 209 -5.40 -5.54 11.11
CA ILE A 209 -4.23 -6.17 10.46
C ILE A 209 -3.02 -5.22 10.46
N LYS A 210 -3.21 -3.95 10.09
CA LYS A 210 -2.12 -2.96 10.08
C LYS A 210 -1.52 -2.76 11.47
N LYS A 211 -2.35 -2.68 12.49
CA LYS A 211 -1.90 -2.58 13.86
C LYS A 211 -1.09 -3.81 14.32
N GLU A 212 -1.59 -5.01 14.01
CA GLU A 212 -0.89 -6.27 14.32
C GLU A 212 0.47 -6.35 13.61
N GLN A 213 0.55 -5.93 12.35
CA GLN A 213 1.81 -5.85 11.59
C GLN A 213 2.81 -4.87 12.22
N GLU A 214 2.35 -3.69 12.62
CA GLU A 214 3.20 -2.70 13.29
C GLU A 214 3.74 -3.22 14.63
N GLU A 215 2.88 -3.85 15.43
CA GLU A 215 3.28 -4.46 16.70
C GLU A 215 4.28 -5.59 16.49
N ALA A 216 4.07 -6.45 15.50
CA ALA A 216 5.01 -7.53 15.17
C ALA A 216 6.39 -6.99 14.73
N ARG A 217 6.43 -5.92 13.92
CA ARG A 217 7.69 -5.27 13.52
C ARG A 217 8.41 -4.64 14.71
N LYS A 218 7.69 -4.01 15.63
CA LYS A 218 8.29 -3.48 16.87
C LYS A 218 8.94 -4.57 17.70
N ILE A 219 8.24 -5.69 17.90
CA ILE A 219 8.77 -6.84 18.64
C ILE A 219 10.00 -7.42 17.93
N ALA A 220 9.97 -7.56 16.60
CA ALA A 220 11.10 -8.08 15.84
C ALA A 220 12.34 -7.17 15.98
N LYS A 221 12.17 -5.84 15.86
CA LYS A 221 13.26 -4.85 16.04
C LYS A 221 13.82 -4.89 17.49
N GLU A 222 12.98 -5.04 18.50
CA GLU A 222 13.42 -5.18 19.89
C GLU A 222 14.21 -6.46 20.11
N GLN A 223 13.76 -7.58 19.54
CA GLN A 223 14.46 -8.88 19.61
C GLN A 223 15.81 -8.81 18.91
N GLU A 224 15.88 -8.19 17.73
CA GLU A 224 17.12 -7.98 16.99
C GLU A 224 18.10 -7.09 17.79
N ALA A 225 17.62 -5.99 18.35
CA ALA A 225 18.42 -5.12 19.20
C ALA A 225 18.97 -5.86 20.44
N LEU A 226 18.16 -6.73 21.06
CA LEU A 226 18.59 -7.56 22.17
C LEU A 226 19.63 -8.63 21.72
N ALA A 227 19.42 -9.24 20.55
CA ALA A 227 20.35 -10.23 20.01
C ALA A 227 21.72 -9.61 19.67
N ASN A 228 21.73 -8.37 19.18
CA ASN A 228 22.93 -7.63 18.78
C ASN A 228 23.63 -6.92 19.95
N ARG A 229 23.10 -7.00 21.18
CA ARG A 229 23.80 -6.45 22.35
C ARG A 229 25.16 -7.11 22.55
N PRO A 230 26.20 -6.33 22.90
CA PRO A 230 27.50 -6.85 23.24
C PRO A 230 27.39 -7.89 24.39
N TRP A 231 28.27 -8.90 24.40
CA TRP A 231 28.22 -9.98 25.38
C TRP A 231 28.28 -9.51 26.85
N TYR A 232 28.97 -8.38 27.11
CA TYR A 232 29.10 -7.80 28.45
C TYR A 232 27.80 -7.13 28.95
N GLU A 233 26.85 -6.77 28.06
CA GLU A 233 25.53 -6.27 28.42
C GLU A 233 24.47 -7.39 28.55
N LYS A 234 24.79 -8.59 28.03
CA LYS A 234 23.93 -9.77 28.16
C LYS A 234 24.08 -10.50 29.49
N ALA A 235 25.09 -10.13 30.26
CA ALA A 235 25.48 -10.82 31.54
C ALA A 235 24.97 -10.09 32.81
N LEU A 236 24.22 -8.99 32.64
CA LEU A 236 23.51 -8.26 33.71
C LEU A 236 22.01 -8.53 33.65
#